data_d50103ad4d19528adcf59eb915ccb6ff
#
_entry.id   d50103ad4d19528adcf59eb915ccb6ff
#
_cell.length_a   1.000
_cell.length_b   1.000
_cell.length_c   1.000
_cell.angle_alpha   90.00
_cell.angle_beta   90.00
_cell.angle_gamma   90.00
#
_symmetry.space_group_name_H-M   'P 1'
#
loop_
_entity.id
_entity.type
_entity.pdbx_description
1 polymer ?
#
loop_
_entity_poly.entity_id
_entity_poly.type
_entity_poly.pdbx_seq_one_letter_code
_entity_poly.pdbx_strand_id
1 'polypeptide(L)'
;MDELYTRISKSTKHVLYQYMKDYDISLLNYNFNYFFQHCIQEYQIQVISHHFSNHKIEGLTVIDKLGISFSYEKDNPIVKQNFTLCHELGHFVLKHEGNYFTESIDNQENLLEREANIFSAVVLMPDIVLLSKIYYS
;
A
#
# COMPACT_ATOMS: atom_id res chain seq x y z
N MET A 1 -12.56 17.57 9.61
CA MET A 1 -11.68 16.64 8.89
C MET A 1 -11.46 15.42 9.77
N ASP A 2 -11.45 14.24 9.16
CA ASP A 2 -11.25 13.01 9.91
C ASP A 2 -9.84 12.98 10.52
N GLU A 3 -9.77 12.81 11.82
CA GLU A 3 -8.51 12.74 12.55
C GLU A 3 -7.69 11.51 12.16
N LEU A 4 -8.36 10.40 11.87
CA LEU A 4 -7.71 9.18 11.40
C LEU A 4 -6.99 9.43 10.07
N TYR A 5 -7.66 10.05 9.11
CA TYR A 5 -7.06 10.38 7.82
C TYR A 5 -5.82 11.27 8.00
N THR A 6 -5.93 12.31 8.83
CA THR A 6 -4.83 13.23 9.06
C THR A 6 -3.62 12.50 9.65
N ARG A 7 -3.83 11.66 10.65
CA ARG A 7 -2.75 10.93 11.32
C ARG A 7 -2.05 9.95 10.37
N ILE A 8 -2.83 9.13 9.67
CA ILE A 8 -2.26 8.10 8.78
C ILE A 8 -1.63 8.73 7.55
N SER A 9 -2.26 9.76 6.98
CA SER A 9 -1.70 10.49 5.85
C SER A 9 -0.34 11.09 6.19
N LYS A 10 -0.22 11.69 7.37
CA LYS A 10 1.05 12.29 7.83
C LYS A 10 2.13 11.22 8.00
N SER A 11 1.82 10.10 8.63
CA SER A 11 2.76 8.99 8.82
C SER A 11 3.21 8.42 7.47
N THR A 12 2.28 8.25 6.54
CA THR A 12 2.57 7.70 5.21
C THR A 12 3.46 8.66 4.42
N LYS A 13 3.15 9.95 4.45
CA LYS A 13 3.97 10.97 3.76
C LYS A 13 5.38 11.00 4.32
N HIS A 14 5.54 10.82 5.62
CA HIS A 14 6.87 10.77 6.22
C HIS A 14 7.71 9.63 5.63
N VAL A 15 7.12 8.45 5.50
CA VAL A 15 7.79 7.28 4.91
C VAL A 15 8.17 7.57 3.46
N LEU A 16 7.24 8.11 2.67
CA LEU A 16 7.48 8.41 1.25
C LEU A 16 8.56 9.46 1.06
N TYR A 17 8.52 10.54 1.82
CA TYR A 17 9.48 11.63 1.67
C TYR A 17 10.86 11.19 2.12
N GLN A 18 10.96 10.35 3.14
CA GLN A 18 12.24 9.79 3.56
C GLN A 18 12.84 8.91 2.46
N TYR A 19 12.00 8.08 1.82
CA TYR A 19 12.43 7.27 0.68
C TYR A 19 12.95 8.14 -0.47
N MET A 20 12.20 9.18 -0.85
CA MET A 20 12.60 10.06 -1.93
C MET A 20 13.89 10.80 -1.61
N LYS A 21 14.08 11.21 -0.36
CA LYS A 21 15.29 11.88 0.09
C LYS A 21 16.49 10.94 0.06
N ASP A 22 16.33 9.73 0.57
CA ASP A 22 17.42 8.76 0.68
C ASP A 22 17.94 8.30 -0.69
N TYR A 23 17.07 8.28 -1.70
CA TYR A 23 17.42 7.82 -3.05
C TYR A 23 17.45 8.96 -4.07
N ASP A 24 17.36 10.20 -3.61
CA ASP A 24 17.44 11.40 -4.46
C ASP A 24 16.42 11.37 -5.60
N ILE A 25 15.18 11.06 -5.26
CA ILE A 25 14.08 10.99 -6.23
C ILE A 25 13.30 12.30 -6.18
N SER A 26 13.22 13.00 -7.33
CA SER A 26 12.42 14.22 -7.41
C SER A 26 10.92 13.92 -7.41
N LEU A 27 10.11 14.92 -7.04
CA LEU A 27 8.67 14.77 -7.01
C LEU A 27 8.09 14.38 -8.37
N LEU A 28 8.63 14.89 -9.46
CA LEU A 28 8.18 14.56 -10.81
C LEU A 28 8.51 13.13 -11.21
N ASN A 29 9.53 12.56 -10.62
CA ASN A 29 10.00 11.21 -10.94
C ASN A 29 9.44 10.15 -10.00
N TYR A 30 8.62 10.54 -9.04
CA TYR A 30 8.03 9.57 -8.12
C TYR A 30 7.13 8.61 -8.89
N ASN A 31 7.30 7.32 -8.60
CA ASN A 31 6.49 6.24 -9.18
C ASN A 31 6.25 5.21 -8.10
N PHE A 32 4.97 4.88 -7.86
CA PHE A 32 4.62 3.95 -6.80
C PHE A 32 5.22 2.56 -7.01
N ASN A 33 5.36 2.12 -8.25
CA ASN A 33 5.94 0.80 -8.54
C ASN A 33 7.38 0.70 -8.05
N TYR A 34 8.19 1.74 -8.23
CA TYR A 34 9.56 1.75 -7.74
C TYR A 34 9.59 1.80 -6.21
N PHE A 35 8.73 2.58 -5.59
CA PHE A 35 8.61 2.61 -4.15
C PHE A 35 8.21 1.23 -3.60
N PHE A 36 7.20 0.61 -4.22
CA PHE A 36 6.72 -0.72 -3.81
C PHE A 36 7.84 -1.75 -3.94
N GLN A 37 8.55 -1.77 -5.07
CA GLN A 37 9.67 -2.70 -5.29
C GLN A 37 10.79 -2.46 -4.29
N HIS A 38 11.07 -1.21 -3.93
CA HIS A 38 12.04 -0.90 -2.90
C HIS A 38 11.63 -1.55 -1.56
N CYS A 39 10.38 -1.40 -1.16
CA CYS A 39 9.87 -1.99 0.08
C CYS A 39 9.94 -3.52 0.06
N ILE A 40 9.56 -4.12 -1.08
CA ILE A 40 9.61 -5.56 -1.27
C ILE A 40 11.03 -6.09 -1.05
N GLN A 41 12.03 -5.42 -1.62
CA GLN A 41 13.43 -5.82 -1.48
C GLN A 41 13.96 -5.56 -0.08
N GLU A 42 13.67 -4.38 0.47
CA GLU A 42 14.17 -3.98 1.80
C GLU A 42 13.67 -4.91 2.89
N TYR A 43 12.41 -5.31 2.84
CA TYR A 43 11.79 -6.14 3.87
C TYR A 43 11.71 -7.61 3.48
N GLN A 44 12.24 -7.98 2.30
CA GLN A 44 12.24 -9.36 1.79
C GLN A 44 10.83 -9.96 1.76
N ILE A 45 9.90 -9.22 1.16
CA ILE A 45 8.50 -9.62 1.05
C ILE A 45 8.31 -10.46 -0.20
N GLN A 46 7.62 -11.59 -0.08
CA GLN A 46 7.26 -12.43 -1.20
C GLN A 46 5.88 -12.00 -1.74
N VAL A 47 5.79 -11.74 -3.03
CA VAL A 47 4.53 -11.35 -3.68
C VAL A 47 4.04 -12.50 -4.53
N ILE A 48 2.80 -12.93 -4.32
CA ILE A 48 2.23 -14.13 -4.93
C ILE A 48 0.92 -13.79 -5.63
N SER A 49 0.81 -14.14 -6.91
CA SER A 49 -0.48 -14.08 -7.60
C SER A 49 -1.28 -15.34 -7.25
N HIS A 50 -2.56 -15.17 -7.01
CA HIS A 50 -3.41 -16.27 -6.56
C HIS A 50 -4.84 -16.06 -7.06
N HIS A 51 -5.57 -17.13 -7.20
CA HIS A 51 -7.01 -17.06 -7.49
C HIS A 51 -7.77 -17.49 -6.24
N PHE A 52 -8.49 -16.53 -5.64
CA PHE A 52 -9.27 -16.81 -4.45
C PHE A 52 -10.64 -17.36 -4.83
N SER A 53 -10.96 -18.55 -4.34
CA SER A 53 -12.27 -19.17 -4.57
C SER A 53 -13.40 -18.38 -3.92
N ASN A 54 -13.10 -17.67 -2.83
CA ASN A 54 -14.03 -16.76 -2.18
C ASN A 54 -13.91 -15.39 -2.85
N HIS A 55 -14.91 -15.03 -3.65
CA HIS A 55 -14.90 -13.78 -4.43
C HIS A 55 -14.90 -12.50 -3.58
N LYS A 56 -15.05 -12.61 -2.26
CA LYS A 56 -14.97 -11.46 -1.35
C LYS A 56 -13.53 -11.13 -0.96
N ILE A 57 -12.62 -12.08 -1.09
CA ILE A 57 -11.21 -11.91 -0.71
C ILE A 57 -10.43 -11.48 -1.95
N GLU A 58 -9.73 -10.36 -1.86
CA GLU A 58 -8.94 -9.82 -2.96
C GLU A 58 -7.45 -9.83 -2.66
N GLY A 59 -7.07 -9.99 -1.40
CA GLY A 59 -5.68 -10.04 -0.99
C GLY A 59 -5.50 -10.71 0.36
N LEU A 60 -4.27 -11.09 0.65
CA LEU A 60 -3.91 -11.76 1.89
C LEU A 60 -2.50 -11.38 2.27
N THR A 61 -2.30 -10.98 3.53
CA THR A 61 -0.98 -10.79 4.12
C THR A 61 -0.76 -11.89 5.15
N VAL A 62 0.38 -12.57 5.03
CA VAL A 62 0.82 -13.57 6.02
C VAL A 62 2.17 -13.14 6.57
N ILE A 63 2.26 -12.98 7.88
CA ILE A 63 3.49 -12.64 8.59
C ILE A 63 3.73 -13.75 9.61
N ASP A 64 4.78 -14.55 9.41
CA ASP A 64 5.11 -15.66 10.29
C ASP A 64 6.62 -15.84 10.39
N LYS A 65 7.05 -16.97 10.96
CA LYS A 65 8.47 -17.29 11.16
C LYS A 65 9.22 -17.49 9.85
N LEU A 66 8.50 -17.82 8.76
CA LEU A 66 9.10 -18.05 7.45
C LEU A 66 9.25 -16.74 6.65
N GLY A 67 8.65 -15.66 7.13
CA GLY A 67 8.76 -14.35 6.49
C GLY A 67 7.43 -13.69 6.26
N ILE A 68 7.41 -12.80 5.28
CA ILE A 68 6.27 -11.97 4.93
C ILE A 68 5.87 -12.27 3.50
N SER A 69 4.57 -12.51 3.27
CA SER A 69 4.05 -12.69 1.92
C SER A 69 2.77 -11.90 1.72
N PHE A 70 2.64 -11.33 0.52
CA PHE A 70 1.42 -10.68 0.05
C PHE A 70 0.88 -11.48 -1.12
N SER A 71 -0.39 -11.84 -1.06
CA SER A 71 -1.09 -12.49 -2.18
C SER A 71 -2.17 -11.56 -2.72
N TYR A 72 -2.38 -11.55 -4.02
CA TYR A 72 -3.40 -10.72 -4.66
C TYR A 72 -4.17 -11.54 -5.69
N GLU A 73 -5.41 -11.10 -5.97
CA GLU A 73 -6.26 -11.79 -6.95
C GLU A 73 -5.75 -11.50 -8.37
N LYS A 74 -5.25 -12.54 -9.03
CA LYS A 74 -4.63 -12.42 -10.36
C LYS A 74 -5.60 -12.01 -11.46
N ASP A 75 -6.90 -12.26 -11.28
CA ASP A 75 -7.92 -11.95 -12.28
C ASP A 75 -8.47 -10.54 -12.19
N ASN A 76 -8.06 -9.77 -11.17
CA ASN A 76 -8.45 -8.36 -11.06
C ASN A 76 -7.70 -7.49 -12.06
N PRO A 77 -8.29 -6.36 -12.50
CA PRO A 77 -7.57 -5.37 -13.29
C PRO A 77 -6.31 -4.88 -12.58
N ILE A 78 -5.31 -4.45 -13.37
CA ILE A 78 -4.01 -4.06 -12.80
C ILE A 78 -4.13 -2.95 -11.76
N VAL A 79 -5.03 -1.98 -11.98
CA VAL A 79 -5.24 -0.87 -11.04
C VAL A 79 -5.70 -1.41 -9.68
N LYS A 80 -6.59 -2.39 -9.70
CA LYS A 80 -7.10 -3.02 -8.48
C LYS A 80 -6.05 -3.87 -7.80
N GLN A 81 -5.24 -4.59 -8.58
CA GLN A 81 -4.10 -5.34 -8.05
C GLN A 81 -3.13 -4.41 -7.32
N ASN A 82 -2.82 -3.28 -7.93
CA ASN A 82 -1.91 -2.29 -7.35
C ASN A 82 -2.46 -1.74 -6.03
N PHE A 83 -3.75 -1.43 -5.99
CA PHE A 83 -4.38 -0.96 -4.75
C PHE A 83 -4.30 -2.03 -3.65
N THR A 84 -4.60 -3.29 -4.00
CA THR A 84 -4.54 -4.40 -3.06
C THR A 84 -3.13 -4.57 -2.49
N LEU A 85 -2.11 -4.54 -3.34
CA LEU A 85 -0.72 -4.70 -2.90
C LEU A 85 -0.28 -3.53 -2.01
N CYS A 86 -0.67 -2.30 -2.35
CA CYS A 86 -0.39 -1.15 -1.49
C CYS A 86 -1.10 -1.26 -0.15
N HIS A 87 -2.32 -1.76 -0.15
CA HIS A 87 -3.11 -1.98 1.06
C HIS A 87 -2.40 -2.98 1.98
N GLU A 88 -1.93 -4.09 1.41
CA GLU A 88 -1.19 -5.10 2.17
C GLU A 88 0.13 -4.53 2.70
N LEU A 89 0.83 -3.75 1.89
CA LEU A 89 2.03 -3.05 2.34
C LEU A 89 1.70 -2.10 3.50
N GLY A 90 0.53 -1.47 3.46
CA GLY A 90 0.07 -0.58 4.52
C GLY A 90 -0.06 -1.29 5.86
N HIS A 91 -0.62 -2.48 5.90
CA HIS A 91 -0.68 -3.28 7.13
C HIS A 91 0.71 -3.50 7.70
N PHE A 92 1.68 -3.80 6.86
CA PHE A 92 3.06 -4.04 7.29
C PHE A 92 3.72 -2.75 7.79
N VAL A 93 3.66 -1.68 6.99
CA VAL A 93 4.34 -0.42 7.32
C VAL A 93 3.74 0.24 8.56
N LEU A 94 2.42 0.14 8.74
CA LEU A 94 1.74 0.69 9.91
C LEU A 94 1.83 -0.22 11.13
N LYS A 95 2.57 -1.33 10.99
CA LYS A 95 2.85 -2.29 12.07
C LYS A 95 1.61 -2.96 12.63
N HIS A 96 0.64 -3.24 11.77
CA HIS A 96 -0.47 -4.09 12.14
C HIS A 96 0.03 -5.51 12.34
N GLU A 97 -0.40 -6.17 13.40
CA GLU A 97 0.07 -7.52 13.71
C GLU A 97 -0.94 -8.57 13.21
N GLY A 98 -0.43 -9.76 12.89
CA GLY A 98 -1.25 -10.91 12.51
C GLY A 98 -1.31 -11.14 11.00
N ASN A 99 -2.30 -11.93 10.61
CA ASN A 99 -2.56 -12.23 9.20
C ASN A 99 -3.80 -11.47 8.77
N TYR A 100 -3.78 -10.91 7.56
CA TYR A 100 -4.85 -10.04 7.09
C TYR A 100 -5.40 -10.55 5.77
N PHE A 101 -6.75 -10.57 5.68
CA PHE A 101 -7.46 -10.79 4.43
C PHE A 101 -8.04 -9.46 3.98
N THR A 102 -7.74 -9.07 2.75
CA THR A 102 -8.35 -7.89 2.15
C THR A 102 -9.63 -8.31 1.46
N GLU A 103 -10.76 -7.85 2.00
CA GLU A 103 -12.06 -8.11 1.42
C GLU A 103 -12.47 -6.98 0.46
N SER A 104 -13.57 -7.18 -0.26
CA SER A 104 -14.13 -6.12 -1.08
C SER A 104 -14.49 -4.92 -0.21
N ILE A 105 -14.49 -3.73 -0.82
CA ILE A 105 -14.66 -2.46 -0.11
C ILE A 105 -15.95 -2.41 0.73
N ASP A 106 -16.98 -3.12 0.31
CA ASP A 106 -18.26 -3.12 1.01
C ASP A 106 -18.20 -3.73 2.41
N ASN A 107 -17.17 -4.51 2.69
CA ASN A 107 -17.00 -5.23 3.95
C ASN A 107 -15.87 -4.67 4.81
N GLN A 108 -15.28 -3.54 4.41
CA GLN A 108 -14.12 -2.97 5.12
C GLN A 108 -14.55 -1.93 6.15
N GLU A 109 -15.02 -2.40 7.31
CA GLU A 109 -15.42 -1.53 8.41
C GLU A 109 -14.38 -1.44 9.52
N ASN A 110 -13.41 -2.36 9.54
CA ASN A 110 -12.39 -2.45 10.56
C ASN A 110 -11.44 -1.25 10.51
N LEU A 111 -11.04 -0.74 11.68
CA LEU A 111 -10.12 0.41 11.77
C LEU A 111 -8.80 0.15 11.05
N LEU A 112 -8.21 -1.03 11.24
CA LEU A 112 -6.93 -1.37 10.60
C LEU A 112 -7.07 -1.40 9.08
N GLU A 113 -8.19 -1.88 8.57
CA GLU A 113 -8.46 -1.87 7.14
C GLU A 113 -8.60 -0.45 6.61
N ARG A 114 -9.26 0.41 7.36
CA ARG A 114 -9.39 1.83 6.98
C ARG A 114 -8.03 2.53 6.97
N GLU A 115 -7.16 2.23 7.94
CA GLU A 115 -5.80 2.77 7.97
C GLU A 115 -5.01 2.33 6.74
N ALA A 116 -5.07 1.05 6.38
CA ALA A 116 -4.40 0.53 5.20
C ALA A 116 -4.94 1.15 3.90
N ASN A 117 -6.24 1.42 3.83
CA ASN A 117 -6.85 2.11 2.68
C ASN A 117 -6.31 3.53 2.53
N ILE A 118 -6.17 4.26 3.63
CA ILE A 118 -5.60 5.62 3.60
C ILE A 118 -4.15 5.57 3.14
N PHE A 119 -3.37 4.62 3.67
CA PHE A 119 -1.99 4.40 3.24
C PHE A 119 -1.92 4.20 1.71
N SER A 120 -2.75 3.31 1.18
CA SER A 120 -2.78 3.02 -0.26
C SER A 120 -3.06 4.26 -1.09
N ALA A 121 -4.07 5.04 -0.70
CA ALA A 121 -4.44 6.23 -1.45
C ALA A 121 -3.29 7.25 -1.49
N VAL A 122 -2.62 7.45 -0.36
CA VAL A 122 -1.50 8.40 -0.27
C VAL A 122 -0.29 7.91 -1.09
N VAL A 123 0.02 6.61 -1.01
CA VAL A 123 1.17 6.03 -1.74
C VAL A 123 0.95 6.08 -3.25
N LEU A 124 -0.26 5.77 -3.69
CA LEU A 124 -0.56 5.74 -5.14
C LEU A 124 -0.53 7.12 -5.76
N MET A 125 -0.98 8.15 -5.03
CA MET A 125 -0.93 9.53 -5.54
C MET A 125 -0.76 10.52 -4.38
N PRO A 126 0.47 10.74 -3.90
CA PRO A 126 0.72 11.74 -2.87
C PRO A 126 0.33 13.15 -3.34
N ASP A 127 -0.27 13.93 -2.46
CA ASP A 127 -0.75 15.28 -2.78
C ASP A 127 0.33 16.15 -3.41
N ILE A 128 1.51 16.17 -2.80
CA ILE A 128 2.61 17.03 -3.26
C ILE A 128 3.14 16.59 -4.62
N VAL A 129 3.12 15.29 -4.90
CA VAL A 129 3.50 14.76 -6.21
C VAL A 129 2.48 15.17 -7.27
N LEU A 130 1.19 15.05 -6.94
CA LEU A 130 0.10 15.46 -7.84
C LEU A 130 0.21 16.94 -8.17
N LEU A 131 0.43 17.79 -7.16
CA LEU A 131 0.59 19.22 -7.37
C LEU A 131 1.79 19.54 -8.25
N SER A 132 2.93 18.88 -8.04
CA SER A 132 4.12 19.05 -8.89
C SER A 132 3.83 18.70 -10.33
N LYS A 133 3.12 17.60 -10.59
CA LYS A 133 2.79 17.19 -11.95
C LYS A 133 1.83 18.15 -12.63
N ILE A 134 0.93 18.79 -11.88
CA ILE A 134 0.01 19.79 -12.42
C ILE A 134 0.75 21.08 -12.79
N TYR A 135 1.66 21.54 -11.93
CA TYR A 135 2.32 22.84 -12.12
C TYR A 135 3.56 22.79 -13.01
N TYR A 136 4.24 21.66 -13.13
CA TYR A 136 5.53 21.57 -13.80
C TYR A 136 5.58 20.59 -14.95
N SER A 137 4.48 19.96 -15.29
CA SER A 137 4.44 19.02 -16.42
C SER A 137 4.13 19.67 -17.77
#